data_f805da30098da0221b91698bc9f048e1
#
_entry.id   f805da30098da0221b91698bc9f048e1
#
_cell.length_a   1.000
_cell.length_b   1.000
_cell.length_c   1.000
_cell.angle_alpha   90.00
_cell.angle_beta   90.00
_cell.angle_gamma   90.00
#
_symmetry.space_group_name_H-M   'P 1'
#
loop_
_entity.id
_entity.type
_entity.pdbx_description
1 polymer ?
#
loop_
_entity_poly.entity_id
_entity_poly.type
_entity_poly.pdbx_seq_one_letter_code
_entity_poly.pdbx_strand_id
1 'polypeptide(L)'
;VFTDARVVVREDEPSSIIAFTLDSQNYREQLADSRNGRSDAPLTELRHADGSHYLYEFDTETIKLWCKIFFAEQFDALRHMCGCAEQFVQSLSRCFKWDSRGGKSGSAFLKTRDDRFVVKQLSRTELDGFSKFAPQYFTYLADCQSASRPTALTKIFGYFRIGFKNTHTGRSFKMDFMVMENLLYGRSVDRIFDLKGSTRHRFVQENGQPHEVLQDENLMQLAQSSPLLVREHSKRILRTALHNDSLFLTELNVMDYSLSLI
;
A
#
# COMPACT_ATOMS: atom_id res chain seq x y z
N VAL A 1 18.59 -12.86 18.94
CA VAL A 1 17.31 -12.34 19.40
C VAL A 1 17.50 -10.86 19.66
N PHE A 2 16.87 -10.03 18.87
CA PHE A 2 16.92 -8.56 19.01
C PHE A 2 15.86 -8.20 20.05
N THR A 3 16.28 -7.94 21.30
CA THR A 3 15.40 -7.90 22.48
C THR A 3 14.98 -6.52 22.95
N ASP A 4 15.51 -5.44 22.36
CA ASP A 4 15.17 -4.07 22.78
C ASP A 4 14.02 -3.44 21.98
N ALA A 5 13.52 -4.12 20.96
CA ALA A 5 12.41 -3.66 20.15
C ALA A 5 11.09 -4.30 20.61
N ARG A 6 10.00 -3.51 20.56
CA ARG A 6 8.63 -4.02 20.77
C ARG A 6 8.23 -5.07 19.73
N VAL A 7 9.00 -5.17 18.66
CA VAL A 7 8.78 -6.05 17.51
C VAL A 7 9.80 -7.17 17.48
N VAL A 8 9.34 -8.41 17.30
CA VAL A 8 10.18 -9.60 17.15
C VAL A 8 10.27 -9.96 15.67
N VAL A 9 11.50 -10.07 15.14
CA VAL A 9 11.73 -10.56 13.78
C VAL A 9 11.49 -12.07 13.71
N ARG A 10 10.72 -12.49 12.70
CA ARG A 10 10.38 -13.89 12.42
C ARG A 10 10.78 -14.26 11.01
N GLU A 11 11.43 -15.42 10.86
CA GLU A 11 11.89 -15.91 9.55
C GLU A 11 10.75 -16.28 8.59
N ASP A 12 9.59 -16.63 9.11
CA ASP A 12 8.39 -17.01 8.36
C ASP A 12 7.43 -15.83 8.09
N GLU A 13 7.66 -14.70 8.77
CA GLU A 13 6.89 -13.46 8.60
C GLU A 13 7.81 -12.31 8.10
N PRO A 14 8.11 -12.19 6.80
CA PRO A 14 9.06 -11.20 6.28
C PRO A 14 8.70 -9.73 6.62
N SER A 15 7.41 -9.43 6.77
CA SER A 15 6.93 -8.10 7.18
C SER A 15 7.42 -7.68 8.57
N SER A 16 7.77 -8.66 9.42
CA SER A 16 8.32 -8.37 10.75
C SER A 16 9.67 -7.64 10.69
N ILE A 17 10.44 -7.81 9.61
CA ILE A 17 11.70 -7.06 9.37
C ILE A 17 11.40 -5.59 9.14
N ILE A 18 10.33 -5.29 8.37
CA ILE A 18 9.89 -3.91 8.12
C ILE A 18 9.48 -3.26 9.44
N ALA A 19 8.61 -3.93 10.20
CA ALA A 19 8.12 -3.43 11.47
C ALA A 19 9.28 -3.20 12.48
N PHE A 20 10.21 -4.15 12.57
CA PHE A 20 11.40 -4.04 13.41
C PHE A 20 12.26 -2.83 13.02
N THR A 21 12.49 -2.61 11.73
CA THR A 21 13.29 -1.49 11.25
C THR A 21 12.62 -0.16 11.54
N LEU A 22 11.31 -0.04 11.31
CA LEU A 22 10.55 1.18 11.59
C LEU A 22 10.43 1.48 13.10
N ASP A 23 10.49 0.45 13.95
CA ASP A 23 10.51 0.60 15.42
C ASP A 23 11.90 0.91 15.97
N SER A 24 12.96 0.77 15.17
CA SER A 24 14.33 1.00 15.62
C SER A 24 14.57 2.47 16.02
N GLN A 25 15.44 2.67 17.01
CA GLN A 25 15.83 3.99 17.45
C GLN A 25 16.52 4.78 16.32
N ASN A 26 17.39 4.12 15.56
CA ASN A 26 18.12 4.72 14.44
C ASN A 26 17.19 5.31 13.38
N TYR A 27 16.09 4.59 13.05
CA TYR A 27 15.11 5.12 12.10
C TYR A 27 14.38 6.35 12.65
N ARG A 28 13.96 6.30 13.92
CA ARG A 28 13.26 7.41 14.57
C ARG A 28 14.13 8.65 14.71
N GLU A 29 15.39 8.48 15.09
CA GLU A 29 16.35 9.58 15.20
C GLU A 29 16.64 10.19 13.83
N GLN A 30 16.95 9.38 12.81
CA GLN A 30 17.21 9.88 11.46
C GLN A 30 16.01 10.63 10.88
N LEU A 31 14.78 10.15 11.14
CA LEU A 31 13.56 10.80 10.70
C LEU A 31 13.32 12.13 11.44
N ALA A 32 13.64 12.19 12.74
CA ALA A 32 13.57 13.43 13.52
C ALA A 32 14.62 14.45 13.06
N ASP A 33 15.84 14.01 12.80
CA ASP A 33 16.93 14.86 12.32
C ASP A 33 16.64 15.45 10.94
N SER A 34 16.03 14.68 10.03
CA SER A 34 15.66 15.17 8.71
C SER A 34 14.60 16.28 8.77
N ARG A 35 13.81 16.32 9.84
CA ARG A 35 12.77 17.33 10.10
C ARG A 35 13.29 18.57 10.83
N ASN A 36 14.46 18.49 11.43
CA ASN A 36 15.05 19.64 12.14
C ASN A 36 15.25 20.83 11.19
N GLY A 37 14.56 21.93 11.48
CA GLY A 37 14.58 23.17 10.66
C GLY A 37 13.57 23.21 9.51
N ARG A 38 12.75 22.16 9.32
CA ARG A 38 11.64 22.15 8.35
C ARG A 38 10.30 22.37 9.05
N SER A 39 9.31 22.82 8.29
CA SER A 39 7.94 22.93 8.80
C SER A 39 7.40 21.53 9.12
N ASP A 40 6.87 21.34 10.34
CA ASP A 40 6.24 20.07 10.78
C ASP A 40 4.96 19.70 10.01
N ALA A 41 4.57 20.48 9.00
CA ALA A 41 3.36 20.22 8.24
C ALA A 41 3.56 19.03 7.28
N PRO A 42 2.82 17.91 7.45
CA PRO A 42 2.94 16.72 6.58
C PRO A 42 2.80 17.04 5.08
N LEU A 43 2.00 18.05 4.74
CA LEU A 43 1.79 18.47 3.35
C LEU A 43 3.07 19.04 2.70
N THR A 44 3.90 19.73 3.47
CA THR A 44 5.18 20.29 2.97
C THR A 44 6.14 19.14 2.66
N GLU A 45 6.21 18.15 3.55
CA GLU A 45 7.07 16.98 3.37
C GLU A 45 6.69 16.14 2.14
N LEU A 46 5.38 15.96 1.88
CA LEU A 46 4.91 15.24 0.71
C LEU A 46 5.31 15.87 -0.62
N ARG A 47 5.54 17.20 -0.65
CA ARG A 47 5.94 17.91 -1.87
C ARG A 47 7.43 17.94 -2.13
N HIS A 48 8.24 17.40 -1.22
CA HIS A 48 9.68 17.29 -1.47
C HIS A 48 9.94 16.25 -2.57
N ALA A 49 10.55 16.73 -3.67
CA ALA A 49 10.83 15.89 -4.85
C ALA A 49 11.95 14.87 -4.58
N ASP A 50 12.91 15.22 -3.72
CA ASP A 50 14.08 14.41 -3.40
C ASP A 50 13.80 13.54 -2.17
N GLY A 51 13.01 12.48 -2.39
CA GLY A 51 12.68 11.54 -1.33
C GLY A 51 13.90 10.75 -0.84
N SER A 52 14.21 10.87 0.44
CA SER A 52 15.30 10.13 1.06
C SER A 52 15.00 8.65 1.16
N HIS A 53 15.98 7.84 0.76
CA HIS A 53 15.92 6.39 0.91
C HIS A 53 16.85 5.98 2.04
N TYR A 54 16.30 5.33 3.05
CA TYR A 54 17.05 4.89 4.21
C TYR A 54 17.40 3.42 4.12
N LEU A 55 18.61 3.03 4.49
CA LEU A 55 19.07 1.66 4.55
C LEU A 55 19.54 1.35 5.96
N TYR A 56 18.98 0.30 6.54
CA TYR A 56 19.38 -0.18 7.87
C TYR A 56 19.83 -1.64 7.76
N GLU A 57 20.94 -1.92 8.40
CA GLU A 57 21.54 -3.24 8.48
C GLU A 57 21.66 -3.64 9.95
N PHE A 58 21.29 -4.87 10.25
CA PHE A 58 21.35 -5.43 11.59
C PHE A 58 22.05 -6.79 11.49
N ASP A 59 23.10 -6.95 12.26
CA ASP A 59 23.96 -8.11 12.21
C ASP A 59 24.14 -8.73 13.59
N THR A 60 24.05 -10.04 13.67
CA THR A 60 24.46 -10.86 14.79
C THR A 60 25.40 -11.93 14.28
N GLU A 61 25.99 -12.74 15.16
CA GLU A 61 26.88 -13.83 14.77
C GLU A 61 26.28 -14.78 13.71
N THR A 62 24.96 -14.98 13.76
CA THR A 62 24.28 -15.97 12.90
C THR A 62 23.24 -15.36 11.95
N ILE A 63 22.71 -14.16 12.25
CA ILE A 63 21.63 -13.54 11.49
C ILE A 63 22.08 -12.20 10.97
N LYS A 64 21.93 -12.01 9.66
CA LYS A 64 22.08 -10.73 8.97
C LYS A 64 20.74 -10.36 8.35
N LEU A 65 20.25 -9.19 8.67
CA LEU A 65 19.05 -8.66 8.04
C LEU A 65 19.25 -7.18 7.68
N TRP A 66 18.56 -6.75 6.63
CA TRP A 66 18.59 -5.36 6.23
C TRP A 66 17.23 -4.96 5.64
N CYS A 67 16.94 -3.68 5.75
CA CYS A 67 15.75 -3.08 5.20
C CYS A 67 16.08 -1.74 4.55
N LYS A 68 15.76 -1.62 3.27
CA LYS A 68 15.76 -0.34 2.56
C LYS A 68 14.34 0.20 2.53
N ILE A 69 14.17 1.40 3.07
CA ILE A 69 12.90 2.14 3.10
C ILE A 69 12.99 3.19 1.98
N PHE A 70 12.09 3.11 1.01
CA PHE A 70 12.03 4.10 -0.07
C PHE A 70 11.13 5.26 0.35
N PHE A 71 11.52 6.50 0.04
CA PHE A 71 10.76 7.71 0.32
C PHE A 71 10.30 7.78 1.79
N ALA A 72 11.24 7.56 2.71
CA ALA A 72 10.96 7.33 4.13
C ALA A 72 10.17 8.50 4.76
N GLU A 73 10.57 9.74 4.48
CA GLU A 73 9.98 10.96 5.00
C GLU A 73 8.57 11.16 4.45
N GLN A 74 8.39 11.02 3.13
CA GLN A 74 7.09 11.19 2.46
C GLN A 74 6.07 10.15 2.92
N PHE A 75 6.47 8.89 3.03
CA PHE A 75 5.57 7.86 3.53
C PHE A 75 5.23 8.06 5.01
N ASP A 76 6.17 8.54 5.80
CA ASP A 76 5.89 8.85 7.19
C ASP A 76 4.89 10.00 7.31
N ALA A 77 5.09 11.09 6.53
CA ALA A 77 4.15 12.19 6.44
C ALA A 77 2.75 11.74 5.98
N LEU A 78 2.69 10.84 4.98
CA LEU A 78 1.43 10.29 4.50
C LEU A 78 0.70 9.47 5.56
N ARG A 79 1.43 8.64 6.31
CA ARG A 79 0.84 7.87 7.43
C ARG A 79 0.27 8.78 8.51
N HIS A 80 0.96 9.87 8.85
CA HIS A 80 0.47 10.88 9.79
C HIS A 80 -0.78 11.60 9.24
N MET A 81 -0.75 12.03 7.99
CA MET A 81 -1.89 12.68 7.33
C MET A 81 -3.14 11.78 7.30
N CYS A 82 -2.95 10.48 7.11
CA CYS A 82 -4.03 9.49 7.09
C CYS A 82 -4.39 8.93 8.49
N GLY A 83 -3.74 9.39 9.56
CA GLY A 83 -4.03 8.98 10.95
C GLY A 83 -3.71 7.51 11.25
N CYS A 84 -2.77 6.89 10.52
CA CYS A 84 -2.41 5.48 10.73
C CYS A 84 -0.97 5.27 11.21
N ALA A 85 -0.19 6.34 11.44
CA ALA A 85 1.22 6.25 11.79
C ALA A 85 1.49 5.43 13.06
N GLU A 86 0.69 5.63 14.12
CA GLU A 86 0.87 4.96 15.42
C GLU A 86 0.65 3.45 15.34
N GLN A 87 -0.35 3.01 14.55
CA GLN A 87 -0.71 1.59 14.44
C GLN A 87 0.10 0.85 13.39
N PHE A 88 0.75 1.58 12.47
CA PHE A 88 1.39 1.00 11.29
C PHE A 88 2.45 -0.05 11.61
N VAL A 89 3.35 0.26 12.54
CA VAL A 89 4.43 -0.64 12.97
C VAL A 89 3.84 -1.89 13.64
N GLN A 90 2.91 -1.70 14.57
CA GLN A 90 2.27 -2.79 15.29
C GLN A 90 1.51 -3.71 14.34
N SER A 91 0.77 -3.17 13.39
CA SER A 91 0.04 -3.94 12.39
C SER A 91 0.98 -4.81 11.54
N LEU A 92 2.09 -4.23 11.06
CA LEU A 92 3.07 -4.95 10.23
C LEU A 92 3.88 -6.00 11.00
N SER A 93 3.91 -5.93 12.33
CA SER A 93 4.65 -6.90 13.15
C SER A 93 4.12 -8.33 12.99
N ARG A 94 2.86 -8.48 12.56
CA ARG A 94 2.18 -9.77 12.36
C ARG A 94 1.35 -9.75 11.09
N CYS A 95 1.79 -10.52 10.09
CA CYS A 95 1.06 -10.72 8.84
C CYS A 95 0.87 -12.20 8.56
N PHE A 96 -0.15 -12.52 7.79
CA PHE A 96 -0.38 -13.87 7.28
C PHE A 96 -0.57 -13.84 5.76
N LYS A 97 -0.28 -14.98 5.12
CA LYS A 97 -0.53 -15.11 3.68
C LYS A 97 -2.01 -14.93 3.39
N TRP A 98 -2.29 -14.13 2.39
CA TRP A 98 -3.63 -13.87 1.93
C TRP A 98 -3.77 -14.25 0.46
N ASP A 99 -4.63 -15.21 0.19
CA ASP A 99 -4.97 -15.58 -1.19
C ASP A 99 -5.94 -14.55 -1.73
N SER A 100 -5.41 -13.50 -2.36
CA SER A 100 -6.22 -12.52 -3.07
C SER A 100 -6.81 -13.20 -4.31
N ARG A 101 -8.08 -13.60 -4.21
CA ARG A 101 -8.81 -14.17 -5.35
C ARG A 101 -9.08 -13.04 -6.34
N GLY A 102 -8.50 -13.11 -7.55
CA GLY A 102 -8.79 -12.17 -8.63
C GLY A 102 -7.60 -11.50 -9.33
N GLY A 103 -6.38 -11.59 -8.80
CA GLY A 103 -5.20 -11.05 -9.48
C GLY A 103 -4.52 -12.06 -10.39
N LYS A 104 -4.35 -11.73 -11.67
CA LYS A 104 -3.56 -12.56 -12.63
C LYS A 104 -2.05 -12.41 -12.47
N SER A 105 -1.57 -11.55 -11.57
CA SER A 105 -0.14 -11.16 -11.49
C SER A 105 0.78 -12.22 -10.85
N GLY A 106 0.24 -13.28 -10.25
CA GLY A 106 1.04 -14.28 -9.51
C GLY A 106 1.78 -13.71 -8.29
N SER A 107 1.55 -12.45 -7.92
CA SER A 107 2.16 -11.80 -6.76
C SER A 107 1.64 -12.39 -5.45
N ALA A 108 2.54 -12.62 -4.50
CA ALA A 108 2.13 -13.00 -3.15
C ALA A 108 1.60 -11.78 -2.38
N PHE A 109 0.49 -12.00 -1.69
CA PHE A 109 -0.09 -11.00 -0.80
C PHE A 109 -0.03 -11.48 0.64
N LEU A 110 0.21 -10.54 1.54
CA LEU A 110 0.05 -10.73 2.98
C LEU A 110 -0.98 -9.72 3.46
N LYS A 111 -1.64 -10.04 4.57
CA LYS A 111 -2.56 -9.15 5.26
C LYS A 111 -2.15 -9.04 6.73
N THR A 112 -2.21 -7.85 7.31
CA THR A 112 -1.97 -7.67 8.73
C THR A 112 -3.06 -8.35 9.56
N ARG A 113 -2.73 -8.83 10.76
CA ARG A 113 -3.70 -9.56 11.61
C ARG A 113 -4.88 -8.73 12.06
N ASP A 114 -4.72 -7.43 12.14
CA ASP A 114 -5.77 -6.48 12.46
C ASP A 114 -6.57 -6.01 11.23
N ASP A 115 -6.32 -6.62 10.07
CA ASP A 115 -6.99 -6.34 8.79
C ASP A 115 -6.80 -4.92 8.23
N ARG A 116 -5.95 -4.07 8.81
CA ARG A 116 -5.78 -2.66 8.38
C ARG A 116 -5.05 -2.51 7.06
N PHE A 117 -4.02 -3.34 6.83
CA PHE A 117 -3.12 -3.19 5.69
C PHE A 117 -2.96 -4.48 4.90
N VAL A 118 -2.75 -4.29 3.61
CA VAL A 118 -2.35 -5.32 2.65
C VAL A 118 -0.90 -5.09 2.26
N VAL A 119 -0.09 -6.14 2.28
CA VAL A 119 1.31 -6.13 1.87
C VAL A 119 1.43 -6.95 0.59
N LYS A 120 1.75 -6.29 -0.52
CA LYS A 120 1.96 -6.92 -1.82
C LYS A 120 3.44 -7.14 -2.05
N GLN A 121 3.84 -8.36 -2.39
CA GLN A 121 5.18 -8.62 -2.91
C GLN A 121 5.28 -8.08 -4.34
N LEU A 122 6.36 -7.34 -4.63
CA LEU A 122 6.59 -6.70 -5.91
C LEU A 122 7.65 -7.44 -6.72
N SER A 123 7.48 -7.41 -8.03
CA SER A 123 8.58 -7.65 -8.97
C SER A 123 9.51 -6.43 -9.01
N ARG A 124 10.71 -6.64 -9.53
CA ARG A 124 11.68 -5.55 -9.71
C ARG A 124 11.17 -4.45 -10.64
N THR A 125 10.46 -4.85 -11.70
CA THR A 125 9.87 -3.91 -12.67
C THR A 125 8.82 -3.02 -12.03
N GLU A 126 7.96 -3.58 -11.14
CA GLU A 126 6.96 -2.80 -10.41
C GLU A 126 7.61 -1.80 -9.46
N LEU A 127 8.68 -2.20 -8.76
CA LEU A 127 9.41 -1.29 -7.88
C LEU A 127 10.07 -0.14 -8.65
N ASP A 128 10.74 -0.46 -9.76
CA ASP A 128 11.40 0.54 -10.61
C ASP A 128 10.35 1.51 -11.25
N GLY A 129 9.18 0.99 -11.61
CA GLY A 129 8.05 1.78 -12.10
C GLY A 129 7.54 2.75 -11.02
N PHE A 130 7.34 2.26 -9.80
CA PHE A 130 6.89 3.10 -8.70
C PHE A 130 7.90 4.21 -8.35
N SER A 131 9.19 3.92 -8.37
CA SER A 131 10.21 4.93 -8.04
C SER A 131 10.16 6.16 -8.96
N LYS A 132 9.72 5.98 -10.21
CA LYS A 132 9.49 7.09 -11.16
C LYS A 132 8.18 7.83 -10.92
N PHE A 133 7.17 7.13 -10.45
CA PHE A 133 5.83 7.63 -10.21
C PHE A 133 5.69 8.35 -8.85
N ALA A 134 6.48 7.94 -7.85
CA ALA A 134 6.30 8.32 -6.46
C ALA A 134 6.32 9.84 -6.19
N PRO A 135 7.23 10.66 -6.75
CA PRO A 135 7.21 12.10 -6.48
C PRO A 135 5.90 12.76 -6.89
N GLN A 136 5.38 12.43 -8.07
CA GLN A 136 4.12 12.95 -8.57
C GLN A 136 2.92 12.44 -7.75
N TYR A 137 2.96 11.18 -7.30
CA TYR A 137 1.95 10.61 -6.43
C TYR A 137 1.83 11.36 -5.10
N PHE A 138 2.96 11.66 -4.45
CA PHE A 138 2.97 12.42 -3.21
C PHE A 138 2.46 13.85 -3.40
N THR A 139 2.90 14.52 -4.46
CA THR A 139 2.44 15.86 -4.80
C THR A 139 0.93 15.87 -5.06
N TYR A 140 0.43 14.91 -5.83
CA TYR A 140 -1.00 14.80 -6.12
C TYR A 140 -1.84 14.60 -4.85
N LEU A 141 -1.41 13.74 -3.93
CA LEU A 141 -2.11 13.56 -2.66
C LEU A 141 -2.07 14.81 -1.78
N ALA A 142 -0.93 15.51 -1.73
CA ALA A 142 -0.80 16.76 -1.00
C ALA A 142 -1.73 17.84 -1.59
N ASP A 143 -1.85 17.93 -2.90
CA ASP A 143 -2.73 18.87 -3.58
C ASP A 143 -4.21 18.52 -3.37
N CYS A 144 -4.56 17.25 -3.41
CA CYS A 144 -5.91 16.80 -3.08
C CYS A 144 -6.29 17.20 -1.66
N GLN A 145 -5.40 16.98 -0.70
CA GLN A 145 -5.63 17.32 0.71
C GLN A 145 -5.73 18.85 0.91
N SER A 146 -4.79 19.65 0.37
CA SER A 146 -4.76 21.09 0.56
C SER A 146 -5.95 21.80 -0.09
N ALA A 147 -6.41 21.30 -1.23
CA ALA A 147 -7.56 21.85 -1.97
C ALA A 147 -8.90 21.19 -1.59
N SER A 148 -8.91 20.29 -0.61
CA SER A 148 -10.10 19.48 -0.25
C SER A 148 -10.72 18.79 -1.48
N ARG A 149 -9.88 18.35 -2.42
CA ARG A 149 -10.33 17.62 -3.61
C ARG A 149 -10.49 16.14 -3.29
N PRO A 150 -11.62 15.52 -3.66
CA PRO A 150 -11.81 14.08 -3.45
C PRO A 150 -10.89 13.28 -4.38
N THR A 151 -10.35 12.18 -3.86
CA THR A 151 -9.61 11.17 -4.61
C THR A 151 -10.06 9.77 -4.19
N ALA A 152 -10.17 8.85 -5.13
CA ALA A 152 -10.46 7.44 -4.94
C ALA A 152 -9.19 6.57 -5.03
N LEU A 153 -8.00 7.17 -5.21
CA LEU A 153 -6.76 6.40 -5.26
C LEU A 153 -6.51 5.68 -3.94
N THR A 154 -6.24 4.39 -4.03
CA THR A 154 -5.79 3.58 -2.90
C THR A 154 -4.52 4.14 -2.30
N LYS A 155 -4.49 4.31 -0.97
CA LYS A 155 -3.32 4.89 -0.28
C LYS A 155 -2.24 3.83 -0.13
N ILE A 156 -1.05 4.19 -0.59
CA ILE A 156 0.17 3.40 -0.39
C ILE A 156 0.91 4.01 0.79
N PHE A 157 1.29 3.19 1.77
CA PHE A 157 1.89 3.63 3.02
C PHE A 157 3.37 3.29 3.17
N GLY A 158 3.94 2.57 2.22
CA GLY A 158 5.36 2.26 2.22
C GLY A 158 5.80 1.36 1.09
N TYR A 159 7.06 1.54 0.70
CA TYR A 159 7.80 0.67 -0.21
C TYR A 159 9.09 0.23 0.48
N PHE A 160 9.33 -1.05 0.47
CA PHE A 160 10.42 -1.65 1.23
C PHE A 160 11.13 -2.72 0.40
N ARG A 161 12.46 -2.76 0.52
CA ARG A 161 13.27 -3.89 0.10
C ARG A 161 13.92 -4.48 1.32
N ILE A 162 13.72 -5.74 1.55
CA ILE A 162 14.28 -6.45 2.70
C ILE A 162 15.19 -7.59 2.26
N GLY A 163 16.16 -7.88 3.08
CA GLY A 163 16.98 -9.08 2.96
C GLY A 163 17.19 -9.72 4.31
N PHE A 164 17.31 -11.03 4.29
CA PHE A 164 17.52 -11.87 5.46
C PHE A 164 18.49 -12.99 5.12
N LYS A 165 19.39 -13.30 6.01
CA LYS A 165 20.27 -14.46 5.94
C LYS A 165 20.51 -14.99 7.35
N ASN A 166 20.25 -16.27 7.54
CA ASN A 166 20.59 -17.01 8.75
C ASN A 166 21.59 -18.10 8.38
N THR A 167 22.81 -18.01 8.93
CA THR A 167 23.90 -18.95 8.65
C THR A 167 23.69 -20.29 9.36
N HIS A 168 22.93 -20.32 10.45
CA HIS A 168 22.64 -21.54 11.20
C HIS A 168 21.58 -22.41 10.49
N THR A 169 20.47 -21.77 10.00
CA THR A 169 19.40 -22.48 9.30
C THR A 169 19.64 -22.61 7.79
N GLY A 170 20.61 -21.86 7.24
CA GLY A 170 20.86 -21.75 5.80
C GLY A 170 19.80 -20.92 5.05
N ARG A 171 18.79 -20.41 5.73
CA ARG A 171 17.71 -19.64 5.11
C ARG A 171 18.19 -18.26 4.67
N SER A 172 17.86 -17.90 3.43
CA SER A 172 18.17 -16.59 2.88
C SER A 172 17.08 -16.14 1.89
N PHE A 173 16.71 -14.86 1.94
CA PHE A 173 15.78 -14.27 0.97
C PHE A 173 16.03 -12.78 0.77
N LYS A 174 15.56 -12.28 -0.37
CA LYS A 174 15.46 -10.85 -0.68
C LYS A 174 14.11 -10.61 -1.34
N MET A 175 13.36 -9.65 -0.83
CA MET A 175 11.99 -9.38 -1.26
C MET A 175 11.72 -7.88 -1.32
N ASP A 176 10.87 -7.49 -2.26
CA ASP A 176 10.35 -6.13 -2.39
C ASP A 176 8.88 -6.12 -2.01
N PHE A 177 8.47 -5.14 -1.19
CA PHE A 177 7.11 -5.04 -0.70
C PHE A 177 6.54 -3.63 -0.85
N MET A 178 5.26 -3.59 -1.20
CA MET A 178 4.41 -2.41 -1.08
C MET A 178 3.38 -2.65 0.01
N VAL A 179 3.22 -1.69 0.91
CA VAL A 179 2.16 -1.70 1.93
C VAL A 179 1.10 -0.69 1.54
N MET A 180 -0.15 -1.12 1.50
CA MET A 180 -1.29 -0.28 1.13
C MET A 180 -2.45 -0.46 2.12
N GLU A 181 -3.41 0.45 2.07
CA GLU A 181 -4.65 0.31 2.83
C GLU A 181 -5.42 -0.96 2.40
N ASN A 182 -6.06 -1.60 3.35
CA ASN A 182 -7.03 -2.65 3.06
C ASN A 182 -8.41 -2.01 2.86
N LEU A 183 -8.88 -1.97 1.64
CA LEU A 183 -10.17 -1.38 1.28
C LEU A 183 -11.36 -2.07 1.97
N LEU A 184 -11.18 -3.30 2.45
CA LEU A 184 -12.20 -4.09 3.13
C LEU A 184 -12.20 -3.86 4.66
N TYR A 185 -11.22 -3.13 5.20
CA TYR A 185 -11.08 -2.92 6.63
C TYR A 185 -12.31 -2.26 7.25
N GLY A 186 -12.91 -2.93 8.25
CA GLY A 186 -14.06 -2.42 8.99
C GLY A 186 -15.36 -2.34 8.18
N ARG A 187 -15.43 -3.02 7.04
CA ARG A 187 -16.62 -3.02 6.16
C ARG A 187 -17.23 -4.41 6.08
N SER A 188 -18.56 -4.46 6.02
CA SER A 188 -19.29 -5.63 5.56
C SER A 188 -19.42 -5.53 4.05
N VAL A 189 -18.95 -6.53 3.34
CA VAL A 189 -18.85 -6.51 1.87
C VAL A 189 -19.69 -7.64 1.31
N ASP A 190 -20.68 -7.28 0.51
CA ASP A 190 -21.56 -8.24 -0.18
C ASP A 190 -20.95 -8.67 -1.52
N ARG A 191 -20.38 -7.73 -2.27
CA ARG A 191 -19.79 -7.98 -3.59
C ARG A 191 -18.58 -7.09 -3.82
N ILE A 192 -17.63 -7.62 -4.59
CA ILE A 192 -16.42 -6.89 -5.01
C ILE A 192 -16.35 -6.91 -6.53
N PHE A 193 -16.16 -5.74 -7.14
CA PHE A 193 -15.95 -5.63 -8.58
C PHE A 193 -14.57 -5.00 -8.85
N ASP A 194 -13.82 -5.60 -9.78
CA ASP A 194 -12.62 -5.04 -10.39
C ASP A 194 -13.00 -4.54 -11.79
N LEU A 195 -13.13 -3.23 -11.96
CA LEU A 195 -13.62 -2.61 -13.18
C LEU A 195 -12.48 -1.97 -13.97
N LYS A 196 -12.38 -2.28 -15.25
CA LYS A 196 -11.41 -1.70 -16.19
C LYS A 196 -12.03 -0.85 -17.29
N GLY A 197 -13.37 -0.68 -17.29
CA GLY A 197 -14.08 0.09 -18.29
C GLY A 197 -14.23 -0.64 -19.64
N SER A 198 -14.11 -1.97 -19.66
CA SER A 198 -14.25 -2.81 -20.86
C SER A 198 -15.02 -4.07 -20.53
N THR A 199 -15.88 -4.51 -21.44
CA THR A 199 -16.62 -5.79 -21.31
C THR A 199 -15.90 -6.96 -21.96
N ARG A 200 -14.88 -6.70 -22.79
CA ARG A 200 -14.17 -7.74 -23.53
C ARG A 200 -13.43 -8.70 -22.60
N HIS A 201 -13.92 -9.95 -22.50
CA HIS A 201 -13.38 -10.99 -21.61
C HIS A 201 -13.36 -10.59 -20.13
N ARG A 202 -14.38 -9.82 -19.70
CA ARG A 202 -14.51 -9.30 -18.34
C ARG A 202 -15.79 -9.78 -17.66
N PHE A 203 -16.01 -11.10 -17.72
CA PHE A 203 -17.09 -11.81 -17.03
C PHE A 203 -16.53 -12.94 -16.17
N VAL A 204 -17.06 -13.08 -14.97
CA VAL A 204 -16.76 -14.17 -14.04
C VAL A 204 -18.05 -14.92 -13.75
N GLN A 205 -18.03 -16.25 -13.89
CA GLN A 205 -19.16 -17.08 -13.45
C GLN A 205 -19.20 -17.07 -11.92
N GLU A 206 -20.27 -16.55 -11.35
CA GLU A 206 -20.47 -16.53 -9.90
C GLU A 206 -20.55 -17.96 -9.34
N ASN A 207 -19.67 -18.28 -8.39
CA ASN A 207 -19.64 -19.60 -7.74
C ASN A 207 -20.14 -19.54 -6.28
N GLY A 208 -20.68 -18.39 -5.85
CA GLY A 208 -21.18 -18.17 -4.50
C GLY A 208 -20.10 -18.18 -3.42
N GLN A 209 -18.85 -18.01 -3.80
CA GLN A 209 -17.74 -17.96 -2.86
C GLN A 209 -17.67 -16.59 -2.18
N PRO A 210 -17.42 -16.52 -0.87
CA PRO A 210 -17.25 -15.25 -0.18
C PRO A 210 -16.07 -14.48 -0.78
N HIS A 211 -16.24 -13.15 -0.97
CA HIS A 211 -15.24 -12.24 -1.54
C HIS A 211 -14.77 -12.60 -2.97
N GLU A 212 -15.62 -13.24 -3.76
CA GLU A 212 -15.37 -13.42 -5.19
C GLU A 212 -15.29 -12.05 -5.87
N VAL A 213 -14.28 -11.86 -6.73
CA VAL A 213 -14.08 -10.60 -7.46
C VAL A 213 -14.74 -10.70 -8.81
N LEU A 214 -15.82 -9.96 -8.98
CA LEU A 214 -16.60 -9.83 -10.21
C LEU A 214 -15.98 -8.76 -11.13
N GLN A 215 -16.45 -8.69 -12.36
CA GLN A 215 -15.87 -7.82 -13.37
C GLN A 215 -16.93 -6.95 -14.06
N ASP A 216 -16.52 -6.20 -15.08
CA ASP A 216 -17.34 -5.17 -15.73
C ASP A 216 -18.68 -5.70 -16.23
N GLU A 217 -18.70 -6.85 -16.91
CA GLU A 217 -19.95 -7.43 -17.46
C GLU A 217 -20.90 -7.89 -16.35
N ASN A 218 -20.37 -8.42 -15.24
CA ASN A 218 -21.18 -8.77 -14.07
C ASN A 218 -21.88 -7.53 -13.49
N LEU A 219 -21.17 -6.39 -13.38
CA LEU A 219 -21.77 -5.15 -12.91
C LEU A 219 -22.86 -4.64 -13.87
N MET A 220 -22.62 -4.72 -15.18
CA MET A 220 -23.62 -4.31 -16.18
C MET A 220 -24.89 -5.15 -16.10
N GLN A 221 -24.76 -6.46 -15.93
CA GLN A 221 -25.92 -7.36 -15.75
C GLN A 221 -26.66 -7.06 -14.45
N LEU A 222 -25.92 -6.84 -13.36
CA LEU A 222 -26.53 -6.44 -12.08
C LEU A 222 -27.30 -5.12 -12.22
N ALA A 223 -26.71 -4.12 -12.86
CA ALA A 223 -27.30 -2.79 -13.01
C ALA A 223 -28.61 -2.80 -13.82
N GLN A 224 -28.82 -3.79 -14.70
CA GLN A 224 -30.08 -3.96 -15.44
C GLN A 224 -31.24 -4.44 -14.54
N SER A 225 -30.93 -5.30 -13.57
CA SER A 225 -31.93 -5.89 -12.66
C SER A 225 -32.06 -5.12 -11.33
N SER A 226 -30.95 -4.56 -10.85
CA SER A 226 -30.86 -3.86 -9.59
C SER A 226 -29.89 -2.67 -9.71
N PRO A 227 -30.38 -1.49 -10.16
CA PRO A 227 -29.53 -0.33 -10.38
C PRO A 227 -28.94 0.17 -9.06
N LEU A 228 -27.67 0.58 -9.11
CA LEU A 228 -26.99 1.19 -7.98
C LEU A 228 -27.55 2.60 -7.74
N LEU A 229 -28.20 2.79 -6.62
CA LEU A 229 -28.77 4.07 -6.23
C LEU A 229 -27.78 4.85 -5.37
N VAL A 230 -27.28 5.96 -5.92
CA VAL A 230 -26.34 6.85 -5.23
C VAL A 230 -26.97 8.24 -5.16
N ARG A 231 -26.89 8.88 -3.97
CA ARG A 231 -27.36 10.25 -3.80
C ARG A 231 -26.63 11.19 -4.77
N GLU A 232 -27.31 12.19 -5.35
CA GLU A 232 -26.75 13.09 -6.36
C GLU A 232 -25.46 13.79 -5.90
N HIS A 233 -25.40 14.19 -4.62
CA HIS A 233 -24.19 14.77 -4.05
C HIS A 233 -23.01 13.79 -4.06
N SER A 234 -23.22 12.56 -3.59
CA SER A 234 -22.19 11.49 -3.56
C SER A 234 -21.75 11.11 -4.98
N LYS A 235 -22.70 11.03 -5.93
CA LYS A 235 -22.43 10.77 -7.33
C LYS A 235 -21.51 11.86 -7.94
N ARG A 236 -21.76 13.12 -7.62
CA ARG A 236 -20.93 14.24 -8.08
C ARG A 236 -19.51 14.16 -7.51
N ILE A 237 -19.37 13.88 -6.22
CA ILE A 237 -18.06 13.70 -5.57
C ILE A 237 -17.30 12.54 -6.22
N LEU A 238 -17.93 11.39 -6.36
CA LEU A 238 -17.31 10.21 -6.97
C LEU A 238 -16.88 10.49 -8.42
N ARG A 239 -17.75 11.12 -9.22
CA ARG A 239 -17.44 11.50 -10.61
C ARG A 239 -16.23 12.44 -10.67
N THR A 240 -16.15 13.42 -9.77
CA THR A 240 -15.03 14.36 -9.71
C THR A 240 -13.74 13.63 -9.31
N ALA A 241 -13.79 12.76 -8.29
CA ALA A 241 -12.65 11.97 -7.87
C ALA A 241 -12.12 11.10 -9.03
N LEU A 242 -12.98 10.30 -9.64
CA LEU A 242 -12.60 9.42 -10.74
C LEU A 242 -12.04 10.17 -11.96
N HIS A 243 -12.61 11.32 -12.29
CA HIS A 243 -12.11 12.14 -13.38
C HIS A 243 -10.69 12.66 -13.09
N ASN A 244 -10.47 13.25 -11.92
CA ASN A 244 -9.18 13.79 -11.52
C ASN A 244 -8.11 12.68 -11.41
N ASP A 245 -8.46 11.57 -10.78
CA ASP A 245 -7.55 10.43 -10.61
C ASP A 245 -7.17 9.80 -11.96
N SER A 246 -8.15 9.65 -12.87
CA SER A 246 -7.89 9.11 -14.22
C SER A 246 -7.00 10.05 -15.04
N LEU A 247 -7.23 11.36 -14.94
CA LEU A 247 -6.39 12.35 -15.62
C LEU A 247 -4.95 12.28 -15.10
N PHE A 248 -4.78 12.28 -13.79
CA PHE A 248 -3.48 12.15 -13.15
C PHE A 248 -2.74 10.88 -13.58
N LEU A 249 -3.41 9.71 -13.57
CA LEU A 249 -2.80 8.45 -14.00
C LEU A 249 -2.44 8.45 -15.50
N THR A 250 -3.27 9.09 -16.33
CA THR A 250 -3.04 9.22 -17.77
C THR A 250 -1.83 10.11 -18.07
N GLU A 251 -1.71 11.25 -17.40
CA GLU A 251 -0.57 12.17 -17.53
C GLU A 251 0.76 11.50 -17.19
N LEU A 252 0.74 10.54 -16.28
CA LEU A 252 1.93 9.77 -15.89
C LEU A 252 2.12 8.47 -16.70
N ASN A 253 1.31 8.26 -17.74
CA ASN A 253 1.34 7.05 -18.57
C ASN A 253 1.20 5.75 -17.76
N VAL A 254 0.46 5.78 -16.64
CA VAL A 254 0.11 4.59 -15.88
C VAL A 254 -0.95 3.82 -16.65
N MET A 255 -0.71 2.53 -16.85
CA MET A 255 -1.64 1.63 -17.55
C MET A 255 -2.14 0.54 -16.62
N ASP A 256 -3.20 -0.14 -17.06
CA ASP A 256 -3.80 -1.30 -16.34
C ASP A 256 -4.31 -1.01 -14.92
N TYR A 257 -4.60 0.25 -14.61
CA TYR A 257 -5.30 0.56 -13.37
C TYR A 257 -6.77 0.12 -13.45
N SER A 258 -7.37 -0.15 -12.31
CA SER A 258 -8.76 -0.56 -12.19
C SER A 258 -9.47 0.19 -11.08
N LEU A 259 -10.78 0.26 -11.17
CA LEU A 259 -11.66 0.74 -10.12
C LEU A 259 -12.19 -0.45 -9.33
N SER A 260 -11.88 -0.50 -8.04
CA SER A 260 -12.51 -1.46 -7.13
C SER A 260 -13.80 -0.86 -6.58
N LEU A 261 -14.93 -1.51 -6.86
CA LEU A 261 -16.23 -1.17 -6.29
C LEU A 261 -16.57 -2.24 -5.24
N ILE A 262 -16.87 -1.80 -4.02
CA ILE A 262 -17.05 -2.64 -2.84
C ILE A 262 -18.37 -2.30 -2.16
#